data_0430c7bed79c95f5455740f25ba45e75
#
_entry.id   0430c7bed79c95f5455740f25ba45e75
#
_cell.length_a   1.000
_cell.length_b   1.000
_cell.length_c   1.000
_cell.angle_alpha   90.00
_cell.angle_beta   90.00
_cell.angle_gamma   90.00
#
_symmetry.space_group_name_H-M   'P 1'
#
loop_
_entity.id
_entity.type
_entity.pdbx_description
1 polymer ?
#
loop_
_entity_poly.entity_id
_entity_poly.type
_entity_poly.pdbx_seq_one_letter_code
_entity_poly.pdbx_strand_id
1 'polypeptide(L)'
;MISFIILSSILKHFEKCAPREGCGVLAVKRGKLKWIPCTNVAAGDDDFALDPDEYLNIYHTHDIVGIVHSHVEASCEPSTSDIKYCNASGIPYYIFSYPSMDCYKLEPKNSDIPLMGRDYEWGITDCLEAVRDYYRKEMYIDLKKKRAYKKDWWKSDENYMTDEHIKEWGFSPVDNLQKNDLLIFAIEKNIPNHCGVYLGNDLFYHHMENRISCRENIYPLWKRFFKQAYRYET
;
A
#
# COMPACT_ATOMS: atom_id res chain seq x y z
N MET A 1 -9.15 -4.90 5.78
CA MET A 1 -9.85 -6.21 6.04
C MET A 1 -10.14 -6.88 4.70
N ILE A 2 -9.83 -8.17 4.54
CA ILE A 2 -10.14 -8.92 3.32
C ILE A 2 -11.65 -9.09 3.22
N SER A 3 -12.26 -8.71 2.09
CA SER A 3 -13.72 -8.79 1.91
C SER A 3 -14.17 -10.24 1.71
N PHE A 4 -15.45 -10.51 2.01
CA PHE A 4 -16.05 -11.83 1.79
C PHE A 4 -15.89 -12.33 0.33
N ILE A 5 -16.00 -11.43 -0.64
CA ILE A 5 -15.83 -11.75 -2.07
C ILE A 5 -14.40 -12.26 -2.34
N ILE A 6 -13.39 -11.60 -1.77
CA ILE A 6 -12.00 -12.01 -1.90
C ILE A 6 -11.77 -13.36 -1.22
N LEU A 7 -12.26 -13.56 0.00
CA LEU A 7 -12.15 -14.83 0.72
C LEU A 7 -12.79 -15.98 -0.05
N SER A 8 -13.98 -15.79 -0.62
CA SER A 8 -14.63 -16.80 -1.45
C SER A 8 -13.83 -17.16 -2.70
N SER A 9 -13.12 -16.18 -3.29
CA SER A 9 -12.26 -16.41 -4.45
C SER A 9 -10.98 -17.17 -4.07
N ILE A 10 -10.40 -16.86 -2.91
CA ILE A 10 -9.26 -17.58 -2.34
C ILE A 10 -9.63 -19.05 -2.11
N LEU A 11 -10.73 -19.29 -1.41
CA LEU A 11 -11.22 -20.67 -1.14
C LEU A 11 -11.38 -21.50 -2.42
N LYS A 12 -12.02 -20.93 -3.43
CA LYS A 12 -12.21 -21.60 -4.74
C LYS A 12 -10.87 -21.94 -5.44
N HIS A 13 -9.84 -21.12 -5.21
CA HIS A 13 -8.51 -21.40 -5.73
C HIS A 13 -7.86 -22.55 -4.99
N PHE A 14 -7.88 -22.53 -3.65
CA PHE A 14 -7.33 -23.59 -2.80
C PHE A 14 -8.00 -24.94 -3.08
N GLU A 15 -9.32 -24.96 -3.25
CA GLU A 15 -10.08 -26.16 -3.62
C GLU A 15 -9.58 -26.79 -4.93
N LYS A 16 -9.16 -25.95 -5.90
CA LYS A 16 -8.63 -26.44 -7.18
C LYS A 16 -7.17 -26.90 -7.09
N CYS A 17 -6.41 -26.36 -6.16
CA CYS A 17 -4.98 -26.67 -6.00
C CYS A 17 -4.76 -27.91 -5.13
N ALA A 18 -5.67 -28.20 -4.18
CA ALA A 18 -5.53 -29.34 -3.29
C ALA A 18 -5.33 -30.68 -4.06
N PRO A 19 -4.44 -31.57 -3.60
CA PRO A 19 -3.76 -31.56 -2.30
C PRO A 19 -2.53 -30.65 -2.20
N ARG A 20 -2.11 -29.98 -3.26
CA ARG A 20 -1.01 -29.04 -3.23
C ARG A 20 -1.45 -27.71 -2.61
N GLU A 21 -0.49 -26.97 -2.04
CA GLU A 21 -0.74 -25.63 -1.57
C GLU A 21 -1.17 -24.70 -2.71
N GLY A 22 -2.30 -24.02 -2.53
CA GLY A 22 -2.70 -22.92 -3.39
C GLY A 22 -2.02 -21.62 -2.95
N CYS A 23 -1.58 -20.81 -3.90
CA CYS A 23 -0.89 -19.56 -3.59
C CYS A 23 -1.27 -18.42 -4.55
N GLY A 24 -0.90 -17.22 -4.16
CA GLY A 24 -1.09 -16.00 -4.94
C GLY A 24 -0.83 -14.75 -4.12
N VAL A 25 -1.28 -13.60 -4.58
CA VAL A 25 -0.99 -12.32 -3.95
C VAL A 25 -2.24 -11.49 -3.71
N LEU A 26 -2.22 -10.73 -2.62
CA LEU A 26 -3.09 -9.58 -2.42
C LEU A 26 -2.37 -8.36 -3.02
N ALA A 27 -3.02 -7.69 -3.93
CA ALA A 27 -2.44 -6.56 -4.62
C ALA A 27 -3.43 -5.40 -4.76
N VAL A 28 -2.91 -4.19 -4.82
CA VAL A 28 -3.71 -2.97 -4.94
C VAL A 28 -3.54 -2.38 -6.32
N LYS A 29 -4.65 -2.00 -6.92
CA LYS A 29 -4.68 -1.20 -8.14
C LYS A 29 -5.76 -0.12 -8.03
N ARG A 30 -5.37 1.14 -8.21
CA ARG A 30 -6.28 2.29 -8.08
C ARG A 30 -7.06 2.26 -6.75
N GLY A 31 -6.35 1.98 -5.64
CA GLY A 31 -6.91 1.95 -4.29
C GLY A 31 -7.88 0.79 -3.99
N LYS A 32 -8.00 -0.19 -4.89
CA LYS A 32 -8.85 -1.36 -4.70
C LYS A 32 -8.00 -2.60 -4.48
N LEU A 33 -8.23 -3.27 -3.34
CA LEU A 33 -7.61 -4.56 -3.04
C LEU A 33 -8.17 -5.65 -3.98
N LYS A 34 -7.28 -6.47 -4.49
CA LYS A 34 -7.59 -7.62 -5.35
C LYS A 34 -6.83 -8.85 -4.86
N TRP A 35 -7.43 -9.99 -5.00
CA TRP A 35 -6.78 -11.29 -4.98
C TRP A 35 -6.39 -11.69 -6.39
N ILE A 36 -5.15 -12.10 -6.58
CA ILE A 36 -4.62 -12.59 -7.85
C ILE A 36 -4.00 -13.97 -7.57
N PRO A 37 -4.64 -15.06 -8.00
CA PRO A 37 -4.09 -16.39 -7.85
C PRO A 37 -2.84 -16.53 -8.72
N CYS A 38 -1.87 -17.30 -8.24
CA CYS A 38 -0.64 -17.62 -8.95
C CYS A 38 -0.44 -19.14 -9.02
N THR A 39 0.32 -19.56 -10.00
CA THR A 39 0.74 -20.95 -10.13
C THR A 39 1.77 -21.28 -9.04
N ASN A 40 1.56 -22.39 -8.33
CA ASN A 40 2.54 -22.93 -7.40
C ASN A 40 3.54 -23.80 -8.17
N VAL A 41 4.79 -23.35 -8.29
CA VAL A 41 5.89 -24.05 -8.97
C VAL A 41 6.83 -24.77 -8.03
N ALA A 42 6.51 -24.88 -6.72
CA ALA A 42 7.30 -25.66 -5.78
C ALA A 42 7.38 -27.14 -6.19
N ALA A 43 8.46 -27.79 -5.85
CA ALA A 43 8.66 -29.22 -6.15
C ALA A 43 7.89 -30.14 -5.20
N GLY A 44 7.64 -29.70 -3.95
CA GLY A 44 6.90 -30.45 -2.93
C GLY A 44 5.42 -30.06 -2.89
N ASP A 45 4.61 -30.95 -2.27
CA ASP A 45 3.18 -30.70 -2.11
C ASP A 45 2.89 -29.79 -0.90
N ASP A 46 3.74 -29.85 0.13
CA ASP A 46 3.65 -29.10 1.37
C ASP A 46 4.48 -27.78 1.36
N ASP A 47 4.77 -27.27 0.17
CA ASP A 47 5.52 -26.04 -0.04
C ASP A 47 4.87 -25.21 -1.14
N PHE A 48 5.11 -23.91 -1.15
CA PHE A 48 4.75 -23.08 -2.27
C PHE A 48 5.92 -22.23 -2.78
N ALA A 49 5.90 -22.01 -4.08
CA ALA A 49 6.71 -20.99 -4.74
C ALA A 49 5.84 -20.33 -5.82
N LEU A 50 5.72 -19.01 -5.77
CA LEU A 50 5.00 -18.26 -6.79
C LEU A 50 5.76 -18.37 -8.11
N ASP A 51 5.03 -18.59 -9.21
CA ASP A 51 5.62 -18.52 -10.55
C ASP A 51 6.30 -17.14 -10.75
N PRO A 52 7.61 -17.11 -11.08
CA PRO A 52 8.37 -15.86 -11.16
C PRO A 52 7.85 -14.89 -12.22
N ASP A 53 7.37 -15.41 -13.36
CA ASP A 53 6.90 -14.58 -14.47
C ASP A 53 5.54 -13.97 -14.14
N GLU A 54 4.64 -14.75 -13.53
CA GLU A 54 3.36 -14.24 -13.02
C GLU A 54 3.57 -13.18 -11.95
N TYR A 55 4.45 -13.45 -10.96
CA TYR A 55 4.77 -12.51 -9.89
C TYR A 55 5.33 -11.19 -10.44
N LEU A 56 6.29 -11.26 -11.38
CA LEU A 56 6.90 -10.09 -11.99
C LEU A 56 5.89 -9.25 -12.77
N ASN A 57 4.99 -9.90 -13.50
CA ASN A 57 3.91 -9.23 -14.22
C ASN A 57 2.95 -8.48 -13.28
N ILE A 58 2.63 -9.08 -12.14
CA ILE A 58 1.80 -8.45 -11.12
C ILE A 58 2.56 -7.27 -10.48
N TYR A 59 3.83 -7.48 -10.14
CA TYR A 59 4.69 -6.45 -9.55
C TYR A 59 4.78 -5.18 -10.41
N HIS A 60 4.86 -5.31 -11.74
CA HIS A 60 4.90 -4.16 -12.66
C HIS A 60 3.55 -3.46 -12.84
N THR A 61 2.45 -4.11 -12.51
CA THR A 61 1.10 -3.60 -12.82
C THR A 61 0.25 -3.27 -11.60
N HIS A 62 0.65 -3.76 -10.42
CA HIS A 62 -0.06 -3.62 -9.14
C HIS A 62 0.92 -3.41 -7.99
N ASP A 63 0.43 -2.87 -6.88
CA ASP A 63 1.17 -2.82 -5.63
C ASP A 63 0.88 -4.09 -4.81
N ILE A 64 1.86 -5.00 -4.71
CA ILE A 64 1.71 -6.23 -3.92
C ILE A 64 1.76 -5.86 -2.43
N VAL A 65 0.74 -6.27 -1.67
CA VAL A 65 0.56 -5.92 -0.25
C VAL A 65 0.42 -7.13 0.66
N GLY A 66 0.42 -8.33 0.10
CA GLY A 66 0.38 -9.58 0.84
C GLY A 66 0.63 -10.78 -0.07
N ILE A 67 1.27 -11.80 0.48
CA ILE A 67 1.39 -13.13 -0.12
C ILE A 67 0.40 -14.04 0.60
N VAL A 68 -0.32 -14.85 -0.15
CA VAL A 68 -1.35 -15.74 0.40
C VAL A 68 -1.04 -17.16 -0.03
N HIS A 69 -1.11 -18.10 0.90
CA HIS A 69 -1.03 -19.53 0.59
C HIS A 69 -1.87 -20.36 1.57
N SER A 70 -2.08 -21.62 1.21
CA SER A 70 -2.80 -22.57 2.03
C SER A 70 -1.88 -23.64 2.59
N HIS A 71 -2.05 -24.01 3.85
CA HIS A 71 -1.59 -25.27 4.42
C HIS A 71 -2.72 -26.29 4.31
N VAL A 72 -2.51 -27.36 3.52
CA VAL A 72 -3.56 -28.35 3.26
C VAL A 72 -3.56 -29.40 4.36
N GLU A 73 -4.74 -29.64 4.97
CA GLU A 73 -4.93 -30.55 6.12
C GLU A 73 -4.01 -30.26 7.32
N ALA A 74 -3.49 -29.03 7.40
CA ALA A 74 -2.59 -28.55 8.44
C ALA A 74 -3.07 -27.24 9.06
N SER A 75 -2.47 -26.82 10.16
CA SER A 75 -2.82 -25.55 10.81
C SER A 75 -2.28 -24.36 10.02
N CYS A 76 -2.89 -23.19 10.21
CA CYS A 76 -2.41 -21.93 9.62
C CYS A 76 -1.18 -21.33 10.32
N GLU A 77 -0.61 -22.02 11.31
CA GLU A 77 0.63 -21.58 11.97
C GLU A 77 1.78 -21.51 10.97
N PRO A 78 2.57 -20.42 10.99
CA PRO A 78 3.64 -20.23 10.02
C PRO A 78 4.77 -21.28 10.20
N SER A 79 5.20 -21.85 9.11
CA SER A 79 6.39 -22.68 9.04
C SER A 79 7.69 -21.86 9.22
N THR A 80 8.81 -22.53 9.42
CA THR A 80 10.12 -21.85 9.43
C THR A 80 10.43 -21.16 8.10
N SER A 81 10.00 -21.76 6.99
CA SER A 81 10.12 -21.19 5.64
C SER A 81 9.29 -19.93 5.48
N ASP A 82 8.04 -19.93 5.96
CA ASP A 82 7.17 -18.77 5.92
C ASP A 82 7.78 -17.58 6.66
N ILE A 83 8.26 -17.81 7.87
CA ILE A 83 8.91 -16.78 8.68
C ILE A 83 10.14 -16.22 7.96
N LYS A 84 10.97 -17.08 7.39
CA LYS A 84 12.19 -16.70 6.68
C LYS A 84 11.87 -15.84 5.46
N TYR A 85 10.95 -16.29 4.61
CA TYR A 85 10.62 -15.59 3.35
C TYR A 85 9.75 -14.35 3.57
N CYS A 86 8.85 -14.35 4.53
CA CYS A 86 8.11 -13.16 4.95
C CYS A 86 9.07 -12.05 5.39
N ASN A 87 10.04 -12.38 6.26
CA ASN A 87 11.05 -11.42 6.71
C ASN A 87 11.95 -10.93 5.56
N ALA A 88 12.33 -11.82 4.64
CA ALA A 88 13.19 -11.47 3.51
C ALA A 88 12.48 -10.60 2.48
N SER A 89 11.20 -10.85 2.21
CA SER A 89 10.41 -10.06 1.25
C SER A 89 9.94 -8.72 1.83
N GLY A 90 9.83 -8.61 3.15
CA GLY A 90 9.21 -7.47 3.81
C GLY A 90 7.69 -7.35 3.53
N ILE A 91 7.06 -8.40 3.01
CA ILE A 91 5.64 -8.44 2.65
C ILE A 91 4.91 -9.36 3.64
N PRO A 92 3.77 -8.94 4.21
CA PRO A 92 2.96 -9.80 5.09
C PRO A 92 2.49 -11.07 4.38
N TYR A 93 2.47 -12.19 5.10
CA TYR A 93 1.90 -13.46 4.63
C TYR A 93 0.54 -13.70 5.28
N TYR A 94 -0.41 -14.18 4.49
CA TYR A 94 -1.73 -14.64 4.92
C TYR A 94 -1.79 -16.14 4.69
N ILE A 95 -1.64 -16.90 5.75
CA ILE A 95 -1.57 -18.36 5.74
C ILE A 95 -2.94 -18.90 6.14
N PHE A 96 -3.54 -19.69 5.27
CA PHE A 96 -4.83 -20.29 5.52
C PHE A 96 -4.69 -21.80 5.73
N SER A 97 -5.33 -22.33 6.76
CA SER A 97 -5.56 -23.77 6.81
C SER A 97 -6.67 -24.14 5.82
N TYR A 98 -6.48 -25.17 5.02
CA TYR A 98 -7.51 -25.69 4.13
C TYR A 98 -7.83 -27.13 4.53
N PRO A 99 -9.13 -27.53 4.72
CA PRO A 99 -10.33 -26.77 4.31
C PRO A 99 -10.94 -25.84 5.35
N SER A 100 -10.44 -25.74 6.59
CA SER A 100 -11.11 -25.00 7.67
C SER A 100 -11.17 -23.48 7.44
N MET A 101 -10.25 -22.94 6.64
CA MET A 101 -10.13 -21.50 6.33
C MET A 101 -9.81 -20.61 7.53
N ASP A 102 -9.24 -21.17 8.60
CA ASP A 102 -8.60 -20.37 9.63
C ASP A 102 -7.42 -19.63 9.02
N CYS A 103 -7.15 -18.42 9.45
CA CYS A 103 -6.14 -17.56 8.85
C CYS A 103 -5.19 -17.00 9.89
N TYR A 104 -3.91 -17.17 9.66
CA TYR A 104 -2.83 -16.50 10.39
C TYR A 104 -2.24 -15.39 9.51
N LYS A 105 -2.15 -14.17 10.04
CA LYS A 105 -1.42 -13.09 9.39
C LYS A 105 -0.03 -12.99 9.99
N LEU A 106 0.99 -13.36 9.25
CA LEU A 106 2.38 -13.22 9.61
C LEU A 106 2.92 -11.87 9.14
N GLU A 107 3.35 -11.05 10.09
CA GLU A 107 4.01 -9.77 9.79
C GLU A 107 5.54 -9.95 9.76
N PRO A 108 6.25 -9.32 8.82
CA PRO A 108 7.72 -9.39 8.80
C PRO A 108 8.30 -8.68 10.01
N LYS A 109 9.23 -9.35 10.73
CA LYS A 109 9.74 -8.89 12.03
C LYS A 109 10.60 -7.63 12.02
N ASN A 110 11.19 -7.26 10.90
CA ASN A 110 12.10 -6.10 10.80
C ASN A 110 11.65 -5.10 9.73
N SER A 111 10.43 -5.19 9.27
CA SER A 111 9.90 -4.24 8.33
C SER A 111 9.13 -3.17 9.08
N ASP A 112 9.52 -1.98 8.86
CA ASP A 112 8.59 -0.89 8.91
C ASP A 112 7.34 -1.26 8.09
N ILE A 113 6.17 -0.88 8.55
CA ILE A 113 4.91 -1.13 7.85
C ILE A 113 5.06 -0.69 6.38
N PRO A 114 4.73 -1.55 5.39
CA PRO A 114 4.88 -1.19 3.99
C PRO A 114 4.17 0.12 3.67
N LEU A 115 4.70 0.90 2.73
CA LEU A 115 4.03 2.13 2.30
C LEU A 115 2.69 1.83 1.62
N MET A 116 2.62 0.74 0.87
CA MET A 116 1.42 0.33 0.12
C MET A 116 0.51 -0.60 0.92
N GLY A 117 -0.79 -0.53 0.65
CA GLY A 117 -1.77 -1.47 1.21
C GLY A 117 -2.19 -1.22 2.65
N ARG A 118 -1.88 -0.06 3.21
CA ARG A 118 -2.31 0.32 4.56
C ARG A 118 -3.78 0.67 4.61
N ASP A 119 -4.45 0.29 5.69
CA ASP A 119 -5.76 0.84 6.03
C ASP A 119 -5.61 2.31 6.45
N TYR A 120 -6.59 3.12 6.06
CA TYR A 120 -6.59 4.54 6.39
C TYR A 120 -7.04 4.78 7.83
N GLU A 121 -6.21 5.48 8.60
CA GLU A 121 -6.53 5.95 9.94
C GLU A 121 -6.09 7.40 10.10
N TRP A 122 -7.04 8.28 10.43
CA TRP A 122 -6.79 9.71 10.57
C TRP A 122 -5.70 10.02 11.61
N GLY A 123 -4.71 10.82 11.21
CA GLY A 123 -3.57 11.23 12.08
C GLY A 123 -2.53 10.14 12.33
N ILE A 124 -2.71 8.94 11.78
CA ILE A 124 -1.80 7.79 11.95
C ILE A 124 -1.28 7.30 10.59
N THR A 125 -2.18 7.06 9.63
CA THR A 125 -1.85 6.58 8.28
C THR A 125 -2.55 7.38 7.19
N ASP A 126 -3.04 8.58 7.46
CA ASP A 126 -3.67 9.45 6.48
C ASP A 126 -2.69 9.96 5.40
N CYS A 127 -3.18 10.80 4.48
CA CYS A 127 -2.38 11.29 3.37
C CYS A 127 -1.10 12.01 3.80
N LEU A 128 -1.15 12.76 4.91
CA LEU A 128 -0.01 13.52 5.42
C LEU A 128 1.02 12.61 6.10
N GLU A 129 0.55 11.67 6.93
CA GLU A 129 1.42 10.67 7.55
C GLU A 129 2.02 9.72 6.50
N ALA A 130 1.28 9.41 5.42
CA ALA A 130 1.80 8.64 4.29
C ALA A 130 2.96 9.38 3.59
N VAL A 131 2.86 10.70 3.38
CA VAL A 131 3.97 11.52 2.85
C VAL A 131 5.16 11.49 3.80
N ARG A 132 4.96 11.69 5.11
CA ARG A 132 6.03 11.66 6.11
C ARG A 132 6.75 10.30 6.12
N ASP A 133 6.00 9.22 6.06
CA ASP A 133 6.56 7.88 6.03
C ASP A 133 7.35 7.61 4.74
N TYR A 134 6.88 8.13 3.60
CA TYR A 134 7.63 8.04 2.35
C TYR A 134 8.99 8.76 2.47
N TYR A 135 8.99 10.00 2.95
CA TYR A 135 10.25 10.74 3.10
C TYR A 135 11.20 10.07 4.08
N ARG A 136 10.70 9.54 5.19
CA ARG A 136 11.51 8.80 6.15
C ARG A 136 12.14 7.55 5.55
N LYS A 137 11.37 6.75 4.79
CA LYS A 137 11.80 5.46 4.24
C LYS A 137 12.63 5.56 2.99
N GLU A 138 12.20 6.38 2.05
CA GLU A 138 12.79 6.45 0.73
C GLU A 138 13.85 7.55 0.61
N MET A 139 13.73 8.59 1.43
CA MET A 139 14.62 9.75 1.37
C MET A 139 15.52 9.87 2.60
N TYR A 140 15.25 9.07 3.66
CA TYR A 140 15.93 9.17 4.97
C TYR A 140 15.77 10.55 5.62
N ILE A 141 14.65 11.23 5.33
CA ILE A 141 14.31 12.56 5.86
C ILE A 141 13.15 12.43 6.84
N ASP A 142 13.36 12.84 8.08
CA ASP A 142 12.30 12.90 9.10
C ASP A 142 11.56 14.24 9.04
N LEU A 143 10.46 14.27 8.33
CA LEU A 143 9.54 15.42 8.29
C LEU A 143 8.80 15.51 9.62
N LYS A 144 9.28 16.36 10.52
CA LYS A 144 8.70 16.53 11.85
C LYS A 144 7.26 17.04 11.77
N LYS A 145 6.37 16.43 12.56
CA LYS A 145 5.01 16.91 12.72
C LYS A 145 5.03 18.26 13.43
N LYS A 146 4.70 19.32 12.71
CA LYS A 146 4.76 20.69 13.23
C LYS A 146 3.46 21.12 13.91
N ARG A 147 2.32 20.56 13.49
CA ARG A 147 0.98 20.96 13.96
C ARG A 147 0.08 19.74 14.07
N ALA A 148 -0.81 19.77 15.05
CA ALA A 148 -1.98 18.91 15.05
C ALA A 148 -3.01 19.52 14.09
N TYR A 149 -3.67 18.68 13.32
CA TYR A 149 -4.76 19.09 12.44
C TYR A 149 -6.03 18.33 12.79
N LYS A 150 -7.18 19.02 12.65
CA LYS A 150 -8.49 18.44 12.93
C LYS A 150 -8.96 17.65 11.72
N LYS A 151 -9.71 16.59 11.96
CA LYS A 151 -10.41 15.90 10.87
C LYS A 151 -11.33 16.88 10.16
N ASP A 152 -11.41 16.79 8.83
CA ASP A 152 -12.33 17.57 8.02
C ASP A 152 -12.14 19.10 8.10
N TRP A 153 -10.91 19.61 8.38
CA TRP A 153 -10.63 21.05 8.50
C TRP A 153 -11.14 21.89 7.32
N TRP A 154 -11.09 21.34 6.12
CA TRP A 154 -11.55 22.03 4.91
C TRP A 154 -13.06 22.29 4.90
N LYS A 155 -13.85 21.61 5.73
CA LYS A 155 -15.29 21.84 5.89
C LYS A 155 -15.58 23.11 6.70
N SER A 156 -14.69 23.48 7.60
CA SER A 156 -14.73 24.68 8.43
C SER A 156 -13.95 25.87 7.87
N ASP A 157 -13.55 25.79 6.60
CA ASP A 157 -12.75 26.81 5.89
C ASP A 157 -11.35 27.06 6.48
N GLU A 158 -10.89 26.17 7.37
CA GLU A 158 -9.50 26.14 7.81
C GLU A 158 -8.61 25.55 6.69
N ASN A 159 -7.40 26.07 6.52
CA ASN A 159 -6.42 25.52 5.57
C ASN A 159 -5.12 25.19 6.29
N TYR A 160 -4.84 23.87 6.42
CA TYR A 160 -3.60 23.39 7.01
C TYR A 160 -2.51 23.09 5.98
N MET A 161 -2.80 23.26 4.69
CA MET A 161 -1.86 23.05 3.57
C MET A 161 -1.60 24.36 2.83
N THR A 162 -1.36 25.46 3.58
CA THR A 162 -0.92 26.75 3.01
C THR A 162 0.56 26.70 2.66
N ASP A 163 0.99 27.61 1.78
CA ASP A 163 2.40 27.75 1.41
C ASP A 163 3.30 27.95 2.62
N GLU A 164 2.85 28.74 3.62
CA GLU A 164 3.58 28.97 4.86
C GLU A 164 3.77 27.67 5.65
N HIS A 165 2.71 26.87 5.81
CA HIS A 165 2.77 25.60 6.53
C HIS A 165 3.66 24.59 5.83
N ILE A 166 3.60 24.52 4.51
CA ILE A 166 4.42 23.61 3.69
C ILE A 166 5.89 24.06 3.74
N LYS A 167 6.15 25.36 3.73
CA LYS A 167 7.48 25.93 3.88
C LYS A 167 8.10 25.60 5.25
N GLU A 168 7.30 25.60 6.33
CA GLU A 168 7.76 25.19 7.67
C GLU A 168 8.30 23.76 7.70
N TRP A 169 7.90 22.91 6.75
CA TRP A 169 8.40 21.54 6.58
C TRP A 169 9.64 21.44 5.70
N GLY A 170 10.14 22.58 5.20
CA GLY A 170 11.33 22.64 4.36
C GLY A 170 11.05 22.46 2.87
N PHE A 171 9.84 22.80 2.42
CA PHE A 171 9.47 22.70 1.02
C PHE A 171 9.27 24.05 0.37
N SER A 172 9.68 24.18 -0.89
CA SER A 172 9.42 25.35 -1.74
C SER A 172 8.59 24.98 -2.97
N PRO A 173 7.68 25.87 -3.43
CA PRO A 173 6.86 25.62 -4.59
C PRO A 173 7.69 25.45 -5.87
N VAL A 174 7.27 24.55 -6.76
CA VAL A 174 7.92 24.30 -8.04
C VAL A 174 6.91 24.15 -9.17
N ASP A 175 7.32 24.59 -10.38
CA ASP A 175 6.49 24.46 -11.59
C ASP A 175 6.80 23.18 -12.39
N ASN A 176 8.02 22.65 -12.25
CA ASN A 176 8.46 21.46 -12.95
C ASN A 176 8.58 20.27 -11.99
N LEU A 177 7.75 19.25 -12.20
CA LEU A 177 7.71 18.05 -11.37
C LEU A 177 9.00 17.24 -11.48
N GLN A 178 9.52 16.84 -10.35
CA GLN A 178 10.60 15.87 -10.23
C GLN A 178 10.22 14.79 -9.22
N LYS A 179 10.80 13.60 -9.36
CA LYS A 179 10.59 12.52 -8.40
C LYS A 179 10.85 13.02 -6.98
N ASN A 180 9.99 12.61 -6.07
CA ASN A 180 9.95 12.99 -4.66
C ASN A 180 9.34 14.38 -4.38
N ASP A 181 8.80 15.09 -5.35
CA ASP A 181 8.05 16.31 -5.05
C ASP A 181 6.75 16.00 -4.30
N LEU A 182 6.42 16.83 -3.33
CA LEU A 182 5.13 16.82 -2.64
C LEU A 182 4.07 17.41 -3.56
N LEU A 183 2.97 16.68 -3.74
CA LEU A 183 1.81 17.14 -4.52
C LEU A 183 0.67 17.50 -3.59
N ILE A 184 0.03 18.63 -3.85
CA ILE A 184 -1.13 19.13 -3.10
C ILE A 184 -2.36 19.15 -4.02
N PHE A 185 -3.47 18.65 -3.48
CA PHE A 185 -4.74 18.54 -4.18
C PHE A 185 -5.87 19.16 -3.36
N ALA A 186 -6.88 19.70 -4.06
CA ALA A 186 -8.16 20.10 -3.48
C ALA A 186 -9.28 19.25 -4.10
N ILE A 187 -9.69 18.21 -3.40
CA ILE A 187 -10.69 17.24 -3.87
C ILE A 187 -12.09 17.75 -3.59
N GLU A 188 -12.30 18.23 -2.36
CA GLU A 188 -13.55 18.82 -1.93
C GLU A 188 -13.37 20.33 -1.80
N LYS A 189 -14.37 21.12 -2.28
CA LYS A 189 -14.27 22.57 -2.31
C LYS A 189 -12.98 23.04 -3.05
N ASN A 190 -12.53 24.24 -2.80
CA ASN A 190 -11.30 24.79 -3.40
C ASN A 190 -10.15 24.90 -2.37
N ILE A 191 -10.29 24.23 -1.23
CA ILE A 191 -9.32 24.23 -0.13
C ILE A 191 -8.46 22.97 -0.25
N PRO A 192 -7.13 23.11 -0.23
CA PRO A 192 -6.23 21.94 -0.20
C PRO A 192 -6.57 20.99 0.95
N ASN A 193 -6.86 19.74 0.62
CA ASN A 193 -7.30 18.74 1.61
C ASN A 193 -6.73 17.34 1.36
N HIS A 194 -5.82 17.21 0.40
CA HIS A 194 -5.14 15.96 0.11
C HIS A 194 -3.73 16.18 -0.39
N CYS A 195 -2.85 15.24 -0.12
CA CYS A 195 -1.46 15.27 -0.57
C CYS A 195 -0.94 13.89 -0.96
N GLY A 196 0.17 13.89 -1.69
CA GLY A 196 0.89 12.70 -2.10
C GLY A 196 2.30 13.03 -2.54
N VAL A 197 3.05 12.02 -2.94
CA VAL A 197 4.44 12.17 -3.40
C VAL A 197 4.56 11.74 -4.85
N TYR A 198 5.13 12.59 -5.68
CA TYR A 198 5.39 12.28 -7.08
C TYR A 198 6.52 11.25 -7.22
N LEU A 199 6.26 10.18 -7.94
CA LEU A 199 7.20 9.07 -8.14
C LEU A 199 7.92 9.10 -9.49
N GLY A 200 7.58 10.07 -10.34
CA GLY A 200 8.00 10.10 -11.75
C GLY A 200 7.00 9.41 -12.67
N ASN A 201 7.12 9.64 -13.99
CA ASN A 201 6.29 9.01 -15.01
C ASN A 201 4.77 9.14 -14.76
N ASP A 202 4.35 10.31 -14.34
CA ASP A 202 2.96 10.63 -13.98
C ASP A 202 2.36 9.80 -12.83
N LEU A 203 3.17 9.02 -12.11
CA LEU A 203 2.76 8.28 -10.94
C LEU A 203 2.96 9.10 -9.67
N PHE A 204 2.07 8.93 -8.70
CA PHE A 204 2.24 9.45 -7.35
C PHE A 204 1.75 8.46 -6.30
N TYR A 205 2.38 8.48 -5.13
CA TYR A 205 2.00 7.74 -3.94
C TYR A 205 1.09 8.60 -3.07
N HIS A 206 0.01 8.02 -2.58
CA HIS A 206 -0.91 8.71 -1.67
C HIS A 206 -1.75 7.74 -0.86
N HIS A 207 -2.51 8.27 0.12
CA HIS A 207 -3.46 7.52 0.91
C HIS A 207 -4.75 8.32 1.09
N MET A 208 -5.86 7.79 0.56
CA MET A 208 -7.19 8.41 0.65
C MET A 208 -8.08 7.71 1.66
N GLU A 209 -8.98 8.48 2.30
CA GLU A 209 -10.01 7.91 3.18
C GLU A 209 -10.87 6.87 2.44
N ASN A 210 -11.25 5.80 3.14
CA ASN A 210 -11.99 4.64 2.63
C ASN A 210 -11.28 3.86 1.50
N ARG A 211 -9.97 4.01 1.39
CA ARG A 211 -9.12 3.27 0.44
C ARG A 211 -7.84 2.85 1.14
N ILE A 212 -7.17 1.84 0.60
CA ILE A 212 -5.81 1.50 1.03
C ILE A 212 -4.79 2.38 0.32
N SER A 213 -3.64 2.61 0.96
CA SER A 213 -2.55 3.40 0.38
C SER A 213 -2.04 2.77 -0.91
N CYS A 214 -1.80 3.58 -1.95
CA CYS A 214 -1.47 3.07 -3.28
C CYS A 214 -0.72 4.09 -4.14
N ARG A 215 -0.31 3.62 -5.33
CA ARG A 215 0.19 4.47 -6.42
C ARG A 215 -0.91 4.65 -7.46
N GLU A 216 -1.08 5.87 -7.94
CA GLU A 216 -2.00 6.18 -9.03
C GLU A 216 -1.36 7.11 -10.06
N ASN A 217 -1.92 7.12 -11.27
CA ASN A 217 -1.56 8.09 -12.30
C ASN A 217 -2.23 9.44 -12.00
N ILE A 218 -1.47 10.52 -12.15
CA ILE A 218 -2.01 11.88 -12.04
C ILE A 218 -3.07 12.12 -13.14
N TYR A 219 -2.82 11.61 -14.33
CA TYR A 219 -3.71 11.77 -15.47
C TYR A 219 -4.66 10.58 -15.65
N PRO A 220 -5.89 10.80 -16.15
CA PRO A 220 -6.53 12.09 -16.34
C PRO A 220 -7.23 12.64 -15.08
N LEU A 221 -7.47 11.77 -14.08
CA LEU A 221 -8.39 12.04 -12.98
C LEU A 221 -7.85 13.10 -12.02
N TRP A 222 -6.64 12.89 -11.48
CA TRP A 222 -6.08 13.70 -10.40
C TRP A 222 -5.63 15.08 -10.84
N LYS A 223 -5.30 15.25 -12.14
CA LYS A 223 -4.88 16.54 -12.69
C LYS A 223 -5.90 17.66 -12.43
N ARG A 224 -7.19 17.37 -12.42
CA ARG A 224 -8.25 18.36 -12.17
C ARG A 224 -8.34 18.85 -10.72
N PHE A 225 -7.79 18.08 -9.78
CA PHE A 225 -7.74 18.43 -8.36
C PHE A 225 -6.38 19.00 -7.95
N PHE A 226 -5.38 18.87 -8.81
CA PHE A 226 -4.03 19.32 -8.55
C PHE A 226 -3.98 20.84 -8.37
N LYS A 227 -3.28 21.30 -7.33
CA LYS A 227 -3.09 22.71 -7.00
C LYS A 227 -1.66 23.15 -7.21
N GLN A 228 -0.70 22.53 -6.52
CA GLN A 228 0.69 22.92 -6.52
C GLN A 228 1.58 21.73 -6.18
N ALA A 229 2.80 21.78 -6.68
CA ALA A 229 3.87 20.89 -6.27
C ALA A 229 4.92 21.66 -5.48
N TYR A 230 5.58 20.95 -4.56
CA TYR A 230 6.63 21.53 -3.71
C TYR A 230 7.81 20.57 -3.64
N ARG A 231 9.02 21.13 -3.62
CA ARG A 231 10.27 20.37 -3.49
C ARG A 231 10.87 20.61 -2.14
N TYR A 232 11.37 19.54 -1.53
CA TYR A 232 12.13 19.62 -0.29
C TYR A 232 13.47 20.32 -0.54
N GLU A 233 13.78 21.33 0.27
CA GLU A 233 15.05 22.01 0.25
C GLU A 233 16.07 21.21 1.07
N THR A 234 17.12 20.71 0.44
CA THR A 234 18.21 19.95 1.06
C THR A 234 19.25 20.87 1.70
#